data_53a2bcd8c0b37f58918cd18900dd4f3f
#
_entry.id   53a2bcd8c0b37f58918cd18900dd4f3f
#
_cell.length_a   1.000
_cell.length_b   1.000
_cell.length_c   1.000
_cell.angle_alpha   90.00
_cell.angle_beta   90.00
_cell.angle_gamma   90.00
#
_symmetry.space_group_name_H-M   'P 1'
#
loop_
_entity.id
_entity.type
_entity.pdbx_description
1 polymer ?
#
loop_
_entity_poly.entity_id
_entity_poly.type
_entity_poly.pdbx_seq_one_letter_code
_entity_poly.pdbx_strand_id
1 'polypeptide(L)'
;IRASGTLLIIQVTDLEEANRAVDVGADVIVAQGTESGGHGARKGRSTLPFVPVVVDLAAPVPVLAAGGIADGRGVAAALALGAAGALVGTRFHATAEALVAPSTAKAIVEGQGEDTERNRVLDIARGSRWPSKYTARTLGHPYLDQWRGREAELAADPRARQDYQREVAQGNIPALPMWAGEAIDLITDLPSAADLVATLAAQAEDALDRAGGR
;
A
#
# COMPACT_ATOMS: atom_id res chain seq x y z
N ILE A 1 -3.15 -0.47 -25.35
CA ILE A 1 -4.05 0.19 -24.38
C ILE A 1 -4.55 1.51 -24.95
N ARG A 2 -3.68 2.46 -25.34
CA ARG A 2 -4.11 3.78 -25.85
C ARG A 2 -4.97 3.73 -27.11
N ALA A 3 -4.69 2.82 -28.03
CA ALA A 3 -5.47 2.64 -29.27
C ALA A 3 -6.94 2.26 -29.03
N SER A 4 -7.28 1.78 -27.83
CA SER A 4 -8.65 1.42 -27.44
C SER A 4 -9.39 2.53 -26.68
N GLY A 5 -8.78 3.72 -26.47
CA GLY A 5 -9.36 4.81 -25.67
C GLY A 5 -9.39 4.54 -24.16
N THR A 6 -8.70 3.51 -23.69
CA THR A 6 -8.64 3.16 -22.26
C THR A 6 -7.69 4.11 -21.52
N LEU A 7 -8.11 4.63 -20.37
CA LEU A 7 -7.29 5.45 -19.48
C LEU A 7 -6.12 4.63 -18.91
N LEU A 8 -4.95 5.25 -18.87
CA LEU A 8 -3.73 4.66 -18.35
C LEU A 8 -3.40 5.26 -16.98
N ILE A 9 -3.59 4.48 -15.93
CA ILE A 9 -3.20 4.83 -14.56
C ILE A 9 -1.91 4.09 -14.23
N ILE A 10 -0.85 4.82 -13.85
CA ILE A 10 0.46 4.24 -13.52
C ILE A 10 0.83 4.56 -12.08
N GLN A 11 1.05 3.52 -11.28
CA GLN A 11 1.59 3.65 -9.94
C GLN A 11 3.12 3.68 -9.99
N VAL A 12 3.70 4.64 -9.28
CA VAL A 12 5.14 4.88 -9.24
C VAL A 12 5.64 4.94 -7.79
N THR A 13 6.87 4.46 -7.58
CA THR A 13 7.47 4.36 -6.25
C THR A 13 8.80 5.13 -6.14
N ASP A 14 9.30 5.64 -7.26
CA ASP A 14 10.48 6.49 -7.36
C ASP A 14 10.35 7.48 -8.52
N LEU A 15 11.32 8.42 -8.66
CA LEU A 15 11.27 9.46 -9.68
C LEU A 15 11.61 8.93 -11.08
N GLU A 16 12.37 7.85 -11.19
CA GLU A 16 12.63 7.22 -12.48
C GLU A 16 11.32 6.66 -13.06
N GLU A 17 10.55 5.97 -12.23
CA GLU A 17 9.23 5.47 -12.61
C GLU A 17 8.25 6.61 -12.94
N ALA A 18 8.31 7.74 -12.17
CA ALA A 18 7.46 8.89 -12.43
C ALA A 18 7.78 9.54 -13.79
N ASN A 19 9.06 9.75 -14.12
CA ASN A 19 9.47 10.25 -15.43
C ASN A 19 8.97 9.32 -16.56
N ARG A 20 9.19 8.01 -16.41
CA ARG A 20 8.72 7.03 -17.38
C ARG A 20 7.21 7.03 -17.55
N ALA A 21 6.45 7.23 -16.46
CA ALA A 21 4.99 7.34 -16.51
C ALA A 21 4.54 8.56 -17.34
N VAL A 22 5.23 9.70 -17.19
CA VAL A 22 5.01 10.89 -18.02
C VAL A 22 5.36 10.62 -19.48
N ASP A 23 6.53 10.04 -19.75
CA ASP A 23 7.02 9.77 -21.11
C ASP A 23 6.09 8.85 -21.90
N VAL A 24 5.54 7.82 -21.27
CA VAL A 24 4.56 6.92 -21.91
C VAL A 24 3.16 7.52 -21.95
N GLY A 25 2.98 8.70 -21.35
CA GLY A 25 1.78 9.51 -21.32
C GLY A 25 0.68 8.90 -20.47
N ALA A 26 0.94 8.64 -19.21
CA ALA A 26 -0.09 8.30 -18.24
C ALA A 26 -1.18 9.35 -18.19
N ASP A 27 -2.44 8.92 -18.05
CA ASP A 27 -3.57 9.81 -17.85
C ASP A 27 -3.73 10.18 -16.37
N VAL A 28 -3.27 9.30 -15.46
CA VAL A 28 -3.19 9.52 -14.01
C VAL A 28 -1.93 8.83 -13.48
N ILE A 29 -1.23 9.49 -12.57
CA ILE A 29 -0.08 8.90 -11.86
C ILE A 29 -0.44 8.70 -10.40
N VAL A 30 -0.10 7.54 -9.82
CA VAL A 30 -0.26 7.28 -8.39
C VAL A 30 1.12 7.31 -7.73
N ALA A 31 1.38 8.32 -6.93
CA ALA A 31 2.62 8.45 -6.15
C ALA A 31 2.51 7.63 -4.85
N GLN A 32 3.20 6.49 -4.81
CA GLN A 32 3.13 5.57 -3.67
C GLN A 32 4.32 5.77 -2.73
N GLY A 33 4.03 6.21 -1.51
CA GLY A 33 5.01 6.31 -0.42
C GLY A 33 5.33 4.97 0.24
N THR A 34 6.40 4.96 1.03
CA THR A 34 6.90 3.75 1.72
C THR A 34 6.00 3.26 2.85
N GLU A 35 5.08 4.07 3.35
CA GLU A 35 4.09 3.72 4.38
C GLU A 35 3.00 2.79 3.84
N SER A 36 2.89 2.66 2.51
CA SER A 36 1.87 1.82 1.88
C SER A 36 2.03 0.34 2.21
N GLY A 37 0.91 -0.35 2.38
CA GLY A 37 0.85 -1.80 2.35
C GLY A 37 1.19 -2.37 0.96
N GLY A 38 1.55 -3.65 0.91
CA GLY A 38 1.91 -4.31 -0.34
C GLY A 38 3.27 -3.88 -0.89
N HIS A 39 3.48 -4.16 -2.18
CA HIS A 39 4.76 -3.90 -2.83
C HIS A 39 5.00 -2.42 -3.10
N GLY A 40 6.21 -1.97 -2.83
CA GLY A 40 6.71 -0.62 -3.07
C GLY A 40 8.23 -0.59 -3.04
N ALA A 41 8.83 0.55 -3.33
CA ALA A 41 10.28 0.67 -3.40
C ALA A 41 10.96 0.28 -2.07
N ARG A 42 12.01 -0.54 -2.15
CA ARG A 42 12.84 -0.90 -1.00
C ARG A 42 13.55 0.31 -0.40
N LYS A 43 13.96 1.25 -1.25
CA LYS A 43 14.60 2.53 -0.89
C LYS A 43 13.75 3.68 -1.45
N GLY A 44 12.49 3.71 -1.06
CA GLY A 44 11.54 4.75 -1.47
C GLY A 44 11.54 5.94 -0.52
N ARG A 45 10.69 6.90 -0.85
CA ARG A 45 10.38 8.07 0.00
C ARG A 45 9.03 7.85 0.67
N SER A 46 8.83 8.48 1.83
CA SER A 46 7.52 8.59 2.46
C SER A 46 6.58 9.44 1.59
N THR A 47 5.28 9.28 1.81
CA THR A 47 4.23 9.95 1.04
C THR A 47 4.36 11.47 1.09
N LEU A 48 4.61 12.03 2.28
CA LEU A 48 4.70 13.47 2.49
C LEU A 48 5.74 14.17 1.57
N PRO A 49 7.02 13.74 1.48
CA PRO A 49 7.99 14.37 0.59
C PRO A 49 7.93 13.86 -0.86
N PHE A 50 7.26 12.72 -1.13
CA PHE A 50 7.24 12.15 -2.47
C PHE A 50 6.14 12.75 -3.35
N VAL A 51 4.94 12.91 -2.81
CA VAL A 51 3.77 13.39 -3.55
C VAL A 51 4.01 14.76 -4.19
N PRO A 52 4.47 15.82 -3.49
CA PRO A 52 4.62 17.13 -4.12
C PRO A 52 5.66 17.13 -5.23
N VAL A 53 6.74 16.36 -5.08
CA VAL A 53 7.77 16.26 -6.13
C VAL A 53 7.21 15.57 -7.39
N VAL A 54 6.36 14.55 -7.24
CA VAL A 54 5.70 13.89 -8.39
C VAL A 54 4.64 14.82 -9.01
N VAL A 55 3.91 15.59 -8.20
CA VAL A 55 2.94 16.60 -8.68
C VAL A 55 3.64 17.62 -9.57
N ASP A 56 4.75 18.19 -9.11
CA ASP A 56 5.51 19.20 -9.86
C ASP A 56 6.09 18.62 -11.16
N LEU A 57 6.62 17.38 -11.10
CA LEU A 57 7.20 16.69 -12.25
C LEU A 57 6.16 16.32 -13.30
N ALA A 58 4.97 15.87 -12.87
CA ALA A 58 3.96 15.31 -13.74
C ALA A 58 3.00 16.35 -14.34
N ALA A 59 3.03 17.60 -13.87
CA ALA A 59 2.09 18.62 -14.32
C ALA A 59 2.04 18.72 -15.86
N PRO A 60 0.84 18.73 -16.50
CA PRO A 60 -0.50 18.86 -15.91
C PRO A 60 -1.21 17.52 -15.61
N VAL A 61 -0.52 16.38 -15.61
CA VAL A 61 -1.12 15.06 -15.35
C VAL A 61 -1.57 14.98 -13.88
N PRO A 62 -2.83 14.60 -13.58
CA PRO A 62 -3.29 14.47 -12.20
C PRO A 62 -2.54 13.36 -11.46
N VAL A 63 -2.16 13.66 -10.21
CA VAL A 63 -1.45 12.73 -9.31
C VAL A 63 -2.36 12.34 -8.16
N LEU A 64 -2.45 11.05 -7.85
CA LEU A 64 -3.07 10.53 -6.63
C LEU A 64 -1.98 10.18 -5.62
N ALA A 65 -2.19 10.50 -4.35
CA ALA A 65 -1.32 10.07 -3.27
C ALA A 65 -1.71 8.66 -2.80
N ALA A 66 -0.72 7.81 -2.51
CA ALA A 66 -0.95 6.48 -1.95
C ALA A 66 0.06 6.15 -0.85
N GLY A 67 -0.41 5.52 0.23
CA GLY A 67 0.41 5.13 1.38
C GLY A 67 0.18 6.03 2.60
N GLY A 68 -0.02 5.43 3.77
CA GLY A 68 -0.25 6.14 5.02
C GLY A 68 -1.60 6.85 5.13
N ILE A 69 -2.56 6.54 4.26
CA ILE A 69 -3.88 7.19 4.21
C ILE A 69 -4.96 6.18 4.62
N ALA A 70 -5.62 6.42 5.76
CA ALA A 70 -6.70 5.57 6.25
C ALA A 70 -7.93 6.33 6.74
N ASP A 71 -7.86 7.65 6.89
CA ASP A 71 -8.99 8.53 7.21
C ASP A 71 -8.96 9.82 6.38
N GLY A 72 -9.96 10.69 6.56
CA GLY A 72 -10.07 11.93 5.81
C GLY A 72 -8.98 12.95 6.10
N ARG A 73 -8.28 12.88 7.24
CA ARG A 73 -7.11 13.75 7.52
C ARG A 73 -5.98 13.45 6.55
N GLY A 74 -5.75 12.15 6.26
CA GLY A 74 -4.79 11.73 5.26
C GLY A 74 -5.18 12.16 3.84
N VAL A 75 -6.48 12.13 3.50
CA VAL A 75 -6.99 12.64 2.21
C VAL A 75 -6.78 14.17 2.11
N ALA A 76 -7.12 14.91 3.17
CA ALA A 76 -6.91 16.37 3.23
C ALA A 76 -5.42 16.74 3.06
N ALA A 77 -4.52 16.00 3.73
CA ALA A 77 -3.08 16.17 3.58
C ALA A 77 -2.62 15.91 2.14
N ALA A 78 -3.11 14.87 1.48
CA ALA A 78 -2.81 14.59 0.09
C ALA A 78 -3.21 15.74 -0.84
N LEU A 79 -4.42 16.30 -0.65
CA LEU A 79 -4.90 17.47 -1.40
C LEU A 79 -4.03 18.70 -1.13
N ALA A 80 -3.64 18.95 0.12
CA ALA A 80 -2.75 20.06 0.49
C ALA A 80 -1.34 19.93 -0.13
N LEU A 81 -0.89 18.72 -0.41
CA LEU A 81 0.37 18.45 -1.13
C LEU A 81 0.24 18.62 -2.66
N GLY A 82 -0.92 19.00 -3.16
CA GLY A 82 -1.19 19.21 -4.59
C GLY A 82 -1.68 17.96 -5.33
N ALA A 83 -1.91 16.84 -4.65
CA ALA A 83 -2.54 15.70 -5.28
C ALA A 83 -4.00 15.98 -5.67
N ALA A 84 -4.46 15.36 -6.76
CA ALA A 84 -5.86 15.41 -7.20
C ALA A 84 -6.79 14.52 -6.36
N GLY A 85 -6.22 13.68 -5.48
CA GLY A 85 -6.95 12.77 -4.62
C GLY A 85 -6.04 11.73 -3.98
N ALA A 86 -6.64 10.67 -3.44
CA ALA A 86 -5.92 9.57 -2.79
C ALA A 86 -6.33 8.20 -3.36
N LEU A 87 -5.36 7.28 -3.43
CA LEU A 87 -5.60 5.86 -3.66
C LEU A 87 -5.40 5.12 -2.34
N VAL A 88 -6.46 4.55 -1.81
CA VAL A 88 -6.49 3.94 -0.47
C VAL A 88 -6.64 2.44 -0.59
N GLY A 89 -5.74 1.68 0.00
CA GLY A 89 -5.74 0.21 -0.06
C GLY A 89 -6.17 -0.44 1.25
N THR A 90 -5.33 -0.40 2.28
CA THR A 90 -5.50 -1.13 3.56
C THR A 90 -6.86 -0.85 4.20
N ARG A 91 -7.31 0.39 4.21
CA ARG A 91 -8.61 0.78 4.78
C ARG A 91 -9.78 0.07 4.07
N PHE A 92 -9.70 -0.13 2.75
CA PHE A 92 -10.73 -0.83 2.00
C PHE A 92 -10.70 -2.35 2.18
N HIS A 93 -9.59 -2.94 2.67
CA HIS A 93 -9.59 -4.33 3.12
C HIS A 93 -10.48 -4.55 4.35
N ALA A 94 -10.73 -3.50 5.14
CA ALA A 94 -11.63 -3.48 6.28
C ALA A 94 -13.02 -2.92 5.88
N THR A 95 -13.60 -3.42 4.82
CA THR A 95 -14.98 -3.13 4.40
C THR A 95 -15.79 -4.41 4.26
N ALA A 96 -17.11 -4.29 4.35
CA ALA A 96 -18.02 -5.44 4.25
C ALA A 96 -17.92 -6.16 2.89
N GLU A 97 -17.60 -5.43 1.82
CA GLU A 97 -17.51 -5.96 0.46
C GLU A 97 -16.12 -6.51 0.11
N ALA A 98 -15.12 -6.32 0.97
CA ALA A 98 -13.78 -6.83 0.72
C ALA A 98 -13.77 -8.36 0.69
N LEU A 99 -13.24 -8.93 -0.40
CA LEU A 99 -13.12 -10.39 -0.57
C LEU A 99 -11.92 -10.95 0.21
N VAL A 100 -11.79 -10.58 1.48
CA VAL A 100 -10.76 -11.07 2.39
C VAL A 100 -11.37 -12.04 3.41
N ALA A 101 -10.55 -12.95 3.95
CA ALA A 101 -11.00 -13.82 5.02
C ALA A 101 -11.40 -12.98 6.26
N PRO A 102 -12.43 -13.38 7.03
CA PRO A 102 -12.82 -12.66 8.25
C PRO A 102 -11.68 -12.47 9.25
N SER A 103 -10.76 -13.44 9.34
CA SER A 103 -9.55 -13.33 10.17
C SER A 103 -8.61 -12.23 9.69
N THR A 104 -8.52 -11.99 8.38
CA THR A 104 -7.73 -10.89 7.81
C THR A 104 -8.36 -9.54 8.12
N ALA A 105 -9.67 -9.38 7.94
CA ALA A 105 -10.39 -8.15 8.29
C ALA A 105 -10.23 -7.83 9.79
N LYS A 106 -10.38 -8.84 10.65
CA LYS A 106 -10.15 -8.71 12.08
C LYS A 106 -8.71 -8.28 12.40
N ALA A 107 -7.71 -8.93 11.80
CA ALA A 107 -6.31 -8.59 12.02
C ALA A 107 -5.96 -7.17 11.57
N ILE A 108 -6.63 -6.64 10.55
CA ILE A 108 -6.47 -5.24 10.14
C ILE A 108 -7.04 -4.29 11.19
N VAL A 109 -8.22 -4.58 11.75
CA VAL A 109 -8.86 -3.74 12.77
C VAL A 109 -8.12 -3.77 14.12
N GLU A 110 -7.47 -4.90 14.44
CA GLU A 110 -6.71 -5.08 15.69
C GLU A 110 -5.20 -4.78 15.54
N GLY A 111 -4.70 -4.58 14.31
CA GLY A 111 -3.29 -4.39 14.02
C GLY A 111 -2.79 -2.99 14.35
N GLN A 112 -1.47 -2.88 14.53
CA GLN A 112 -0.78 -1.62 14.83
C GLN A 112 0.24 -1.33 13.73
N GLY A 113 0.55 -0.05 13.50
CA GLY A 113 1.53 0.38 12.50
C GLY A 113 2.90 -0.24 12.72
N GLU A 114 3.30 -0.35 13.98
CA GLU A 114 4.55 -0.98 14.42
C GLU A 114 4.64 -2.48 14.10
N ASP A 115 3.51 -3.16 13.93
CA ASP A 115 3.44 -4.56 13.53
C ASP A 115 3.65 -4.74 12.03
N THR A 116 3.73 -3.65 11.26
CA THR A 116 3.94 -3.70 9.83
C THR A 116 5.42 -3.54 9.47
N GLU A 117 5.94 -4.38 8.59
CA GLU A 117 7.30 -4.21 8.10
C GLU A 117 7.43 -4.51 6.61
N ARG A 118 8.40 -3.81 5.96
CA ARG A 118 8.78 -4.08 4.57
C ARG A 118 9.86 -5.15 4.51
N ASN A 119 9.58 -6.22 3.78
CA ASN A 119 10.49 -7.35 3.65
C ASN A 119 10.33 -8.04 2.28
N ARG A 120 11.20 -8.99 2.01
CA ARG A 120 11.13 -9.92 0.87
C ARG A 120 10.96 -11.37 1.28
N VAL A 121 10.95 -11.65 2.57
CA VAL A 121 10.90 -13.02 3.12
C VAL A 121 9.73 -13.78 2.53
N LEU A 122 8.52 -13.21 2.58
CA LEU A 122 7.32 -13.89 2.08
C LEU A 122 7.28 -13.99 0.55
N ASP A 123 7.89 -13.06 -0.17
CA ASP A 123 8.05 -13.17 -1.62
C ASP A 123 9.00 -14.31 -1.99
N ILE A 124 10.14 -14.42 -1.32
CA ILE A 124 11.12 -15.48 -1.54
C ILE A 124 10.51 -16.84 -1.20
N ALA A 125 9.85 -16.96 -0.05
CA ALA A 125 9.21 -18.20 0.39
C ALA A 125 8.14 -18.70 -0.60
N ARG A 126 7.37 -17.77 -1.18
CA ARG A 126 6.32 -18.06 -2.16
C ARG A 126 6.86 -18.25 -3.59
N GLY A 127 8.14 -17.98 -3.83
CA GLY A 127 8.72 -17.99 -5.17
C GLY A 127 8.21 -16.87 -6.08
N SER A 128 7.83 -15.73 -5.49
CA SER A 128 7.34 -14.57 -6.23
C SER A 128 8.42 -13.96 -7.12
N ARG A 129 8.03 -13.48 -8.30
CA ARG A 129 8.95 -12.91 -9.31
C ARG A 129 9.13 -11.40 -9.20
N TRP A 130 8.77 -10.79 -8.08
CA TRP A 130 8.98 -9.36 -7.88
C TRP A 130 10.46 -8.99 -7.99
N PRO A 131 10.82 -7.95 -8.75
CA PRO A 131 12.20 -7.47 -8.82
C PRO A 131 12.73 -7.07 -7.45
N SER A 132 14.04 -7.23 -7.23
CA SER A 132 14.68 -7.00 -5.91
C SER A 132 14.60 -5.56 -5.39
N LYS A 133 14.30 -4.60 -6.27
CA LYS A 133 14.07 -3.20 -5.88
C LYS A 133 12.77 -3.00 -5.09
N TYR A 134 11.84 -3.95 -5.15
CA TYR A 134 10.58 -3.90 -4.42
C TYR A 134 10.60 -4.80 -3.18
N THR A 135 9.93 -4.35 -2.15
CA THR A 135 9.62 -5.09 -0.93
C THR A 135 8.13 -4.95 -0.64
N ALA A 136 7.53 -5.94 0.01
CA ALA A 136 6.14 -5.85 0.44
C ALA A 136 6.05 -5.42 1.92
N ARG A 137 5.15 -4.48 2.25
CA ARG A 137 4.78 -4.21 3.64
C ARG A 137 3.60 -5.08 4.02
N THR A 138 3.77 -5.83 5.09
CA THR A 138 2.78 -6.77 5.62
C THR A 138 2.67 -6.63 7.12
N LEU A 139 1.53 -7.02 7.69
CA LEU A 139 1.44 -7.34 9.13
C LEU A 139 2.37 -8.50 9.48
N GLY A 140 2.66 -8.65 10.76
CA GLY A 140 3.47 -9.72 11.32
C GLY A 140 3.06 -11.11 10.80
N HIS A 141 4.03 -11.98 10.61
CA HIS A 141 3.82 -13.33 10.12
C HIS A 141 4.89 -14.26 10.75
N PRO A 142 4.52 -15.46 11.28
CA PRO A 142 5.47 -16.33 11.98
C PRO A 142 6.72 -16.65 11.16
N TYR A 143 6.56 -16.84 9.85
CA TYR A 143 7.67 -17.11 8.96
C TYR A 143 8.60 -15.91 8.75
N LEU A 144 8.03 -14.70 8.82
CA LEU A 144 8.79 -13.47 8.78
C LEU A 144 9.69 -13.32 10.01
N ASP A 145 9.18 -13.63 11.19
CA ASP A 145 9.97 -13.62 12.45
C ASP A 145 11.16 -14.56 12.38
N GLN A 146 10.97 -15.75 11.80
CA GLN A 146 12.02 -16.74 11.66
C GLN A 146 13.14 -16.30 10.70
N TRP A 147 12.82 -15.55 9.64
CA TRP A 147 13.74 -15.23 8.55
C TRP A 147 14.09 -13.76 8.42
N ARG A 148 13.67 -12.90 9.38
CA ARG A 148 13.98 -11.48 9.37
C ARG A 148 15.48 -11.24 9.29
N GLY A 149 15.91 -10.44 8.31
CA GLY A 149 17.32 -10.13 8.04
C GLY A 149 18.13 -11.27 7.41
N ARG A 150 17.51 -12.42 7.09
CA ARG A 150 18.16 -13.60 6.52
C ARG A 150 17.64 -13.96 5.13
N GLU A 151 17.19 -12.96 4.36
CA GLU A 151 16.57 -13.17 3.03
C GLU A 151 17.52 -13.87 2.04
N ALA A 152 18.84 -13.60 2.13
CA ALA A 152 19.82 -14.24 1.26
C ALA A 152 19.97 -15.74 1.56
N GLU A 153 19.95 -16.13 2.84
CA GLU A 153 19.99 -17.53 3.26
C GLU A 153 18.72 -18.25 2.81
N LEU A 154 17.55 -17.65 3.05
CA LEU A 154 16.26 -18.19 2.61
C LEU A 154 16.23 -18.40 1.09
N ALA A 155 16.74 -17.44 0.32
CA ALA A 155 16.79 -17.54 -1.14
C ALA A 155 17.68 -18.70 -1.62
N ALA A 156 18.75 -19.00 -0.88
CA ALA A 156 19.70 -20.08 -1.17
C ALA A 156 19.24 -21.46 -0.65
N ASP A 157 18.22 -21.51 0.21
CA ASP A 157 17.73 -22.76 0.82
C ASP A 157 16.44 -23.29 0.16
N PRO A 158 16.54 -24.29 -0.73
CA PRO A 158 15.36 -24.89 -1.34
C PRO A 158 14.45 -25.62 -0.34
N ARG A 159 15.01 -26.12 0.79
CA ARG A 159 14.24 -26.84 1.81
C ARG A 159 13.33 -25.87 2.57
N ALA A 160 13.84 -24.72 2.95
CA ALA A 160 13.05 -23.70 3.65
C ALA A 160 11.81 -23.29 2.85
N ARG A 161 11.91 -23.17 1.51
CA ARG A 161 10.75 -22.90 0.64
C ARG A 161 9.76 -24.06 0.58
N GLN A 162 10.25 -25.30 0.55
CA GLN A 162 9.38 -26.49 0.59
C GLN A 162 8.67 -26.59 1.95
N ASP A 163 9.36 -26.27 3.04
CA ASP A 163 8.78 -26.26 4.39
C ASP A 163 7.67 -25.20 4.48
N TYR A 164 7.90 -23.99 3.96
CA TYR A 164 6.86 -22.96 3.88
C TYR A 164 5.61 -23.48 3.15
N GLN A 165 5.80 -24.08 1.97
CA GLN A 165 4.69 -24.61 1.18
C GLN A 165 3.93 -25.72 1.92
N ARG A 166 4.63 -26.57 2.65
CA ARG A 166 4.04 -27.63 3.48
C ARG A 166 3.21 -27.05 4.63
N GLU A 167 3.75 -26.05 5.36
CA GLU A 167 3.05 -25.38 6.45
C GLU A 167 1.78 -24.69 5.97
N VAL A 168 1.83 -24.04 4.79
CA VAL A 168 0.65 -23.46 4.14
C VAL A 168 -0.36 -24.56 3.78
N ALA A 169 0.08 -25.67 3.18
CA ALA A 169 -0.81 -26.75 2.77
C ALA A 169 -1.49 -27.44 3.96
N GLN A 170 -0.83 -27.44 5.13
CA GLN A 170 -1.37 -27.96 6.39
C GLN A 170 -2.26 -26.97 7.13
N GLY A 171 -2.34 -25.70 6.67
CA GLY A 171 -3.09 -24.65 7.33
C GLY A 171 -2.42 -24.08 8.59
N ASN A 172 -1.15 -24.39 8.84
CA ASN A 172 -0.41 -23.93 10.01
C ASN A 172 -0.03 -22.45 9.90
N ILE A 173 0.15 -21.95 8.68
CA ILE A 173 0.42 -20.53 8.38
C ILE A 173 -0.48 -20.04 7.25
N PRO A 174 -0.78 -18.71 7.18
CA PRO A 174 -1.58 -18.14 6.11
C PRO A 174 -0.95 -18.34 4.73
N ALA A 175 -1.75 -18.71 3.74
CA ALA A 175 -1.29 -18.87 2.35
C ALA A 175 -0.88 -17.54 1.69
N LEU A 176 -1.47 -16.44 2.13
CA LEU A 176 -1.22 -15.10 1.62
C LEU A 176 -0.77 -14.17 2.74
N PRO A 177 0.21 -13.30 2.47
CA PRO A 177 0.56 -12.22 3.39
C PRO A 177 -0.64 -11.28 3.61
N MET A 178 -0.75 -10.72 4.80
CA MET A 178 -1.69 -9.63 5.08
C MET A 178 -1.00 -8.31 4.77
N TRP A 179 -1.24 -7.79 3.56
CA TRP A 179 -0.70 -6.50 3.16
C TRP A 179 -1.39 -5.38 3.92
N ALA A 180 -0.62 -4.62 4.70
CA ALA A 180 -1.12 -3.51 5.49
C ALA A 180 -0.11 -2.37 5.50
N GLY A 181 -0.60 -1.13 5.42
CA GLY A 181 0.20 0.10 5.54
C GLY A 181 0.33 0.56 6.99
N GLU A 182 1.25 1.49 7.24
CA GLU A 182 1.56 2.01 8.58
C GLU A 182 0.38 2.74 9.25
N ALA A 183 -0.58 3.23 8.49
CA ALA A 183 -1.77 3.91 9.04
C ALA A 183 -2.87 2.95 9.52
N ILE A 184 -2.55 1.67 9.76
CA ILE A 184 -3.51 0.63 10.13
C ILE A 184 -4.21 0.95 11.46
N ASP A 185 -3.53 1.61 12.41
CA ASP A 185 -4.10 2.05 13.71
C ASP A 185 -5.34 2.92 13.59
N LEU A 186 -5.50 3.59 12.45
CA LEU A 186 -6.67 4.44 12.18
C LEU A 186 -7.89 3.63 11.69
N ILE A 187 -7.75 2.30 11.55
CA ILE A 187 -8.79 1.41 11.06
C ILE A 187 -9.42 0.67 12.22
N THR A 188 -10.57 1.13 12.69
CA THR A 188 -11.21 0.65 13.92
C THR A 188 -12.57 -0.01 13.69
N ASP A 189 -13.06 -0.07 12.44
CA ASP A 189 -14.39 -0.55 12.09
C ASP A 189 -14.43 -1.22 10.70
N LEU A 190 -15.58 -1.81 10.37
CA LEU A 190 -15.84 -2.56 9.13
C LEU A 190 -17.10 -1.99 8.43
N PRO A 191 -17.09 -0.77 7.92
CA PRO A 191 -18.23 -0.16 7.23
C PRO A 191 -18.44 -0.76 5.85
N SER A 192 -19.54 -0.37 5.18
CA SER A 192 -19.64 -0.59 3.74
C SER A 192 -18.62 0.29 2.98
N ALA A 193 -18.21 -0.13 1.79
CA ALA A 193 -17.31 0.67 0.96
C ALA A 193 -17.95 2.03 0.59
N ALA A 194 -19.27 2.07 0.39
CA ALA A 194 -19.99 3.31 0.11
C ALA A 194 -19.96 4.28 1.29
N ASP A 195 -20.25 3.80 2.51
CA ASP A 195 -20.19 4.61 3.73
C ASP A 195 -18.76 5.10 4.00
N LEU A 196 -17.76 4.23 3.73
CA LEU A 196 -16.36 4.61 3.87
C LEU A 196 -15.99 5.76 2.94
N VAL A 197 -16.38 5.73 1.67
CA VAL A 197 -16.12 6.82 0.72
C VAL A 197 -16.74 8.13 1.22
N ALA A 198 -18.02 8.09 1.64
CA ALA A 198 -18.70 9.26 2.18
C ALA A 198 -18.01 9.81 3.45
N THR A 199 -17.60 8.90 4.35
CA THR A 199 -16.90 9.27 5.59
C THR A 199 -15.54 9.91 5.29
N LEU A 200 -14.74 9.34 4.39
CA LEU A 200 -13.44 9.90 4.01
C LEU A 200 -13.59 11.30 3.41
N ALA A 201 -14.61 11.52 2.56
CA ALA A 201 -14.87 12.82 1.96
C ALA A 201 -15.25 13.86 3.02
N ALA A 202 -16.25 13.56 3.86
CA ALA A 202 -16.69 14.48 4.92
C ALA A 202 -15.57 14.82 5.91
N GLN A 203 -14.79 13.81 6.34
CA GLN A 203 -13.65 14.05 7.24
C GLN A 203 -12.54 14.88 6.58
N ALA A 204 -12.34 14.77 5.25
CA ALA A 204 -11.36 15.55 4.53
C ALA A 204 -11.80 17.02 4.44
N GLU A 205 -13.07 17.28 4.15
CA GLU A 205 -13.65 18.63 4.18
C GLU A 205 -13.48 19.28 5.55
N ASP A 206 -13.89 18.59 6.62
CA ASP A 206 -13.71 19.05 8.01
C ASP A 206 -12.25 19.35 8.36
N ALA A 207 -11.31 18.52 7.88
CA ALA A 207 -9.89 18.71 8.16
C ALA A 207 -9.33 19.96 7.44
N LEU A 208 -9.73 20.17 6.18
CA LEU A 208 -9.35 21.35 5.40
C LEU A 208 -9.95 22.64 5.99
N ASP A 209 -11.21 22.62 6.42
CA ASP A 209 -11.86 23.78 7.04
C ASP A 209 -11.17 24.17 8.34
N ARG A 210 -10.84 23.20 9.21
CA ARG A 210 -10.05 23.46 10.43
C ARG A 210 -8.66 24.04 10.12
N ALA A 211 -7.98 23.53 9.11
CA ALA A 211 -6.67 24.04 8.70
C ALA A 211 -6.76 25.46 8.10
N GLY A 212 -7.87 25.79 7.42
CA GLY A 212 -8.14 27.11 6.87
C GLY A 212 -8.66 28.13 7.87
N GLY A 213 -8.85 27.75 9.15
CA GLY A 213 -9.35 28.64 10.21
C GLY A 213 -10.84 29.00 10.07
N ARG A 214 -11.62 28.14 9.42
CA ARG A 214 -13.09 28.26 9.27
C ARG A 214 -13.85 27.32 10.19
#